data_aa51a4785fbebae15eaa5d24075c6b79
#
_entry.id   aa51a4785fbebae15eaa5d24075c6b79
#
_cell.length_a   1.000
_cell.length_b   1.000
_cell.length_c   1.000
_cell.angle_alpha   90.00
_cell.angle_beta   90.00
_cell.angle_gamma   90.00
#
_symmetry.space_group_name_H-M   'P 1'
#
loop_
_entity.id
_entity.type
_entity.pdbx_description
1 polymer ?
#
loop_
_entity_poly.entity_id
_entity_poly.type
_entity_poly.pdbx_seq_one_letter_code
_entity_poly.pdbx_strand_id
1 'polypeptide(L)' 'MTQEDRCERWVCLECHYIFDPAKGDPKNGIACGTPWKDVPDTWRCPECKILKVKKGVFKRLDE' A
#
# COMPACT_ATOMS: atom_id res chain seq x y z
N MET A 1 -14.20 -6.94 -13.60
CA MET A 1 -14.31 -6.47 -12.62
C MET A 1 -13.99 -7.18 -11.49
N THR A 2 -13.63 -8.15 -11.43
CA THR A 2 -13.46 -8.87 -10.29
C THR A 2 -12.11 -8.86 -9.75
N GLN A 3 -11.11 -8.35 -10.40
CA GLN A 3 -9.85 -8.35 -9.82
C GLN A 3 -9.55 -7.09 -9.16
N GLU A 4 -10.50 -6.36 -8.78
CA GLU A 4 -10.26 -5.12 -8.15
C GLU A 4 -9.54 -5.26 -6.85
N ASP A 5 -9.75 -6.35 -6.12
CA ASP A 5 -9.09 -6.52 -4.86
C ASP A 5 -7.59 -6.55 -5.01
N ARG A 6 -7.11 -7.08 -6.12
CA ARG A 6 -5.68 -7.17 -6.32
C ARG A 6 -5.08 -5.91 -6.87
N CYS A 7 -5.93 -5.00 -7.35
CA CYS A 7 -5.45 -3.76 -7.91
C CYS A 7 -5.77 -2.57 -7.06
N GLU A 8 -6.22 -2.77 -5.84
CA GLU A 8 -6.55 -1.66 -4.97
C GLU A 8 -5.33 -0.81 -4.69
N ARG A 9 -5.46 0.48 -4.90
CA ARG A 9 -4.41 1.40 -4.55
C ARG A 9 -4.73 2.02 -3.21
N TRP A 10 -3.70 2.26 -2.41
CA TRP A 10 -3.87 2.81 -1.07
C TRP A 10 -3.03 4.06 -0.94
N VAL A 11 -3.56 5.05 -0.28
CA VAL A 11 -2.88 6.32 -0.12
C VAL A 11 -2.55 6.54 1.35
N CYS A 12 -1.35 7.04 1.59
CA CYS A 12 -0.95 7.42 2.94
C CYS A 12 -1.45 8.84 3.17
N LEU A 13 -2.31 9.02 4.14
CA LEU A 13 -2.91 10.31 4.38
C LEU A 13 -1.94 11.31 4.99
N GLU A 14 -0.78 10.85 5.48
CA GLU A 14 0.20 11.74 6.06
C GLU A 14 1.08 12.39 5.00
N CYS A 15 1.51 11.62 4.01
CA CYS A 15 2.42 12.16 3.01
C CYS A 15 1.91 12.00 1.59
N HIS A 16 0.72 11.40 1.44
CA HIS A 16 0.08 11.23 0.14
C HIS A 16 0.81 10.25 -0.78
N TYR A 17 1.65 9.40 -0.23
CA TYR A 17 2.27 8.34 -1.01
C TYR A 17 1.20 7.36 -1.44
N ILE A 18 1.24 6.92 -2.68
CA ILE A 18 0.26 5.97 -3.17
C ILE A 18 0.92 4.63 -3.39
N PHE A 19 0.43 3.61 -2.69
CA PHE A 19 0.88 2.26 -2.90
C PHE A 19 0.06 1.66 -4.03
N ASP A 20 0.74 1.30 -5.11
CA ASP A 20 0.09 0.71 -6.27
C ASP A 20 0.51 -0.75 -6.34
N PRO A 21 -0.39 -1.70 -6.12
CA PRO A 21 -0.02 -3.11 -6.15
C PRO A 21 0.67 -3.53 -7.44
N ALA A 22 0.28 -2.92 -8.55
CA ALA A 22 0.90 -3.29 -9.82
C ALA A 22 2.39 -2.97 -9.84
N LYS A 23 2.80 -1.95 -9.10
CA LYS A 23 4.21 -1.57 -9.06
C LYS A 23 4.91 -2.13 -7.84
N GLY A 24 4.18 -2.36 -6.77
CA GLY A 24 4.77 -2.84 -5.54
C GLY A 24 5.74 -1.84 -4.95
N ASP A 25 6.67 -2.34 -4.18
CA ASP A 25 7.69 -1.50 -3.56
C ASP A 25 8.95 -2.35 -3.42
N PRO A 26 9.60 -2.68 -4.53
CA PRO A 26 10.74 -3.61 -4.49
C PRO A 26 11.86 -3.16 -3.57
N LYS A 27 12.05 -1.86 -3.44
CA LYS A 27 13.12 -1.36 -2.56
C LYS A 27 12.88 -1.77 -1.12
N ASN A 28 11.63 -2.00 -0.76
CA ASN A 28 11.29 -2.39 0.60
C ASN A 28 10.75 -3.81 0.66
N GLY A 29 11.06 -4.61 -0.35
CA GLY A 29 10.71 -6.02 -0.29
C GLY A 29 9.35 -6.39 -0.78
N ILE A 30 8.63 -5.48 -1.43
CA ILE A 30 7.29 -5.77 -1.93
C ILE A 30 7.35 -5.95 -3.43
N ALA A 31 7.21 -7.16 -3.88
CA ALA A 31 7.26 -7.44 -5.31
C ALA A 31 6.07 -6.82 -6.02
N CYS A 32 6.25 -6.49 -7.29
CA CYS A 32 5.14 -5.99 -8.08
C CYS A 32 4.07 -7.07 -8.17
N GLY A 33 2.83 -6.66 -8.16
CA GLY A 33 1.73 -7.61 -8.17
C GLY A 33 1.28 -8.05 -6.78
N THR A 34 1.87 -7.51 -5.73
CA THR A 34 1.49 -7.88 -4.37
C THR A 34 0.29 -7.03 -3.94
N PRO A 35 -0.85 -7.65 -3.63
CA PRO A 35 -2.00 -6.87 -3.18
C PRO A 35 -1.77 -6.32 -1.79
N TRP A 36 -2.49 -5.28 -1.45
CA TRP A 36 -2.33 -4.62 -0.16
C TRP A 36 -2.44 -5.59 1.01
N LYS A 37 -3.37 -6.52 0.92
CA LYS A 37 -3.58 -7.45 2.03
C LYS A 37 -2.38 -8.36 2.26
N ASP A 38 -1.56 -8.55 1.23
CA ASP A 38 -0.39 -9.41 1.35
C ASP A 38 0.86 -8.63 1.73
N VAL A 39 0.78 -7.32 1.78
CA VAL A 39 1.89 -6.51 2.25
C VAL A 39 2.08 -6.76 3.74
N PRO A 40 3.29 -7.08 4.20
CA PRO A 40 3.49 -7.37 5.63
C PRO A 40 3.10 -6.19 6.51
N ASP A 41 2.64 -6.51 7.70
CA ASP A 41 2.26 -5.47 8.65
C ASP A 41 3.45 -4.63 9.07
N THR A 42 4.65 -5.14 8.88
CA THR A 42 5.86 -4.41 9.25
C THR A 42 6.33 -3.46 8.17
N TRP A 43 5.68 -3.48 7.00
CA TRP A 43 6.03 -2.56 5.93
C TRP A 43 5.75 -1.13 6.37
N ARG A 44 6.62 -0.22 5.99
CA ARG A 44 6.45 1.19 6.31
C ARG A 44 6.37 2.01 5.05
N CYS A 45 5.62 3.09 5.12
CA CYS A 45 5.55 4.02 3.99
C CYS A 45 6.96 4.51 3.68
N PRO A 46 7.39 4.43 2.42
CA PRO A 46 8.75 4.84 2.09
C PRO A 46 8.99 6.34 2.23
N GLU A 47 7.91 7.12 2.29
CA GLU A 47 8.07 8.56 2.40
C GLU A 47 8.07 9.03 3.85
N CYS A 48 7.11 8.60 4.63
CA CYS A 48 7.00 9.09 6.00
C CYS A 48 7.29 8.04 7.06
N LYS A 49 7.56 6.80 6.64
CA LYS A 49 7.99 5.73 7.55
C LYS A 49 6.93 5.26 8.55
N ILE A 50 5.69 5.57 8.31
CA ILE A 50 4.63 5.11 9.19
C ILE A 50 4.29 3.66 8.85
N LEU A 51 4.08 2.86 9.88
CA LEU A 51 3.76 1.45 9.71
C LEU A 51 2.41 1.26 9.00
N LYS A 52 2.33 0.23 8.18
CA LYS A 52 1.12 -0.10 7.46
C LYS A 52 -0.10 -0.21 8.38
N VAL A 53 0.11 -0.78 9.57
CA VAL A 53 -1.01 -1.04 10.45
C VAL A 53 -1.45 0.14 11.29
N LYS A 54 -0.82 1.28 11.11
CA LYS A 54 -1.21 2.46 11.87
C LYS A 54 -2.63 2.86 11.47
N LYS A 55 -3.52 2.92 12.44
CA LYS A 55 -4.90 3.23 12.14
C LYS A 55 -5.09 4.64 11.65
N GLY A 56 -5.96 4.79 10.66
CA GLY A 56 -6.32 6.11 10.17
C GLY A 56 -5.33 6.75 9.24
N VAL A 57 -4.25 6.05 8.89
CA VAL A 57 -3.25 6.64 8.01
C VAL A 57 -3.41 6.20 6.57
N PHE A 58 -3.71 4.93 6.34
CA PHE A 58 -3.84 4.43 4.98
C PHE A 58 -5.29 4.25 4.61
N LYS A 59 -5.65 4.72 3.42
CA LYS A 59 -7.01 4.65 2.96
C LYS A 59 -7.03 4.13 1.54
N ARG A 60 -8.05 3.34 1.21
CA ARG A 60 -8.18 2.83 -0.13
C ARG A 60 -8.48 3.97 -1.09
N LEU A 61 -7.67 4.11 -2.08
CA LEU A 61 -7.80 5.23 -3.00
C LEU A 61 -9.04 5.16 -3.85
N ASP A 62 -9.44 3.98 -4.21
CA ASP A 62 -10.57 3.81 -5.13
C ASP A 62 -11.92 3.77 -4.46
N GLU A 63 -12.01 4.04 -3.21
CA GLU A 63 -13.29 4.06 -2.54
C GLU A 63 -14.14 5.23 -2.87
#